data_ec30dc14f6eb922cd11026f4be1d423c
#
_entry.id   ec30dc14f6eb922cd11026f4be1d423c
#
_cell.length_a   1.000
_cell.length_b   1.000
_cell.length_c   1.000
_cell.angle_alpha   90.00
_cell.angle_beta   90.00
_cell.angle_gamma   90.00
#
_symmetry.space_group_name_H-M   'P 1'
#
loop_
_entity.id
_entity.type
_entity.pdbx_description
1 polymer ?
#
loop_
_entity_poly.entity_id
_entity_poly.type
_entity_poly.pdbx_seq_one_letter_code
_entity_poly.pdbx_strand_id
1 'polypeptide(L)'
;MHNNKVEASANSSMQNSAETRLETGQDHTEQAITPTSLGLAGLVTLITTSCGGGSGGGSTGSTSSAFSSTSSSSSAVSSGSSASSLNASSGSTASFTSASSASSSSVAPVPDYTPAEAARFLLQAQFTATDQEIAAVKAVGYESWLNAQFNAPIDQTGAQWLTANGHATPKDDGNYFNPVFGDWMAWNQLFTGTGQVRKRLSLALSEFFVVSLSPIDGFWPPMLIAGYWDLLNAKVFSNFRNLLEDISLNPAMGFFLNTKGNLKEDTASGRQPDENYAREIMQLFSIGLYELNLDGTPKTNAQGNPIETYVQSDITNLARVFTGYDWDYSKVTQQPGFESYPVPSPEFTSGRMKFDANKHSKLAVSFLGTNIPANTSGAEALRIALDTLFNHANTGPFFCKQMIQRLVTSNPSPAYVQRVASAFNNNGSGVRGDLKAVWRAILTDTEARGASTSTSGKLREPIVRLTQIARTFNVSSSNGKWEIYDLSNADWGLGQAPLRSPSVFNFFRPGYVPPNTVLAQQALLAPEFQLHNETSTAGYINFISNFIKDGYSDVKPSIAALEPLALNINALVDWLNLHLTANQLSAATLELIKTALKTPNLTSASSATAKNNRLYAAILLVVACPEYLIQK
;
A
#
# COMPACT_ATOMS: atom_id res chain seq x y z
N MET A 1 -42.12 -0.97 -3.40
CA MET A 1 -42.60 -2.33 -3.07
C MET A 1 -42.41 -3.37 -4.18
N HIS A 2 -42.19 -2.97 -5.43
CA HIS A 2 -42.00 -3.93 -6.54
C HIS A 2 -40.55 -4.39 -6.70
N ASN A 3 -39.57 -3.57 -6.33
CA ASN A 3 -38.13 -3.90 -6.47
C ASN A 3 -37.60 -4.90 -5.41
N ASN A 4 -38.13 -4.86 -4.17
CA ASN A 4 -37.66 -5.77 -3.12
C ASN A 4 -38.11 -7.24 -3.32
N LYS A 5 -39.13 -7.49 -4.13
CA LYS A 5 -39.54 -8.86 -4.45
C LYS A 5 -38.69 -9.51 -5.53
N VAL A 6 -38.08 -8.73 -6.41
CA VAL A 6 -37.21 -9.23 -7.48
C VAL A 6 -35.84 -9.63 -6.91
N GLU A 7 -35.29 -8.84 -5.96
CA GLU A 7 -34.04 -9.20 -5.29
C GLU A 7 -34.14 -10.46 -4.42
N ALA A 8 -35.24 -10.62 -3.68
CA ALA A 8 -35.47 -11.83 -2.87
C ALA A 8 -35.69 -13.11 -3.67
N SER A 9 -36.25 -13.01 -4.88
CA SER A 9 -36.45 -14.13 -5.79
C SER A 9 -35.14 -14.53 -6.49
N ALA A 10 -34.27 -13.58 -6.81
CA ALA A 10 -32.97 -13.86 -7.41
C ALA A 10 -32.01 -14.58 -6.44
N ASN A 11 -31.99 -14.17 -5.17
CA ASN A 11 -31.13 -14.81 -4.18
C ASN A 11 -31.51 -16.27 -3.87
N SER A 12 -32.79 -16.63 -3.89
CA SER A 12 -33.20 -18.02 -3.62
C SER A 12 -32.93 -18.97 -4.80
N SER A 13 -32.92 -18.49 -6.03
CA SER A 13 -32.58 -19.29 -7.21
C SER A 13 -31.05 -19.44 -7.39
N MET A 14 -30.25 -18.48 -6.90
CA MET A 14 -28.79 -18.55 -7.00
C MET A 14 -28.16 -19.48 -5.96
N GLN A 15 -28.69 -19.59 -4.75
CA GLN A 15 -28.19 -20.54 -3.76
C GLN A 15 -28.32 -21.99 -4.24
N ASN A 16 -29.44 -22.33 -4.91
CA ASN A 16 -29.64 -23.68 -5.47
C ASN A 16 -28.75 -23.98 -6.69
N SER A 17 -28.30 -22.97 -7.43
CA SER A 17 -27.40 -23.17 -8.58
C SER A 17 -25.92 -23.28 -8.19
N ALA A 18 -25.53 -22.70 -7.06
CA ALA A 18 -24.16 -22.78 -6.55
C ALA A 18 -23.86 -24.13 -5.92
N GLU A 19 -24.82 -24.69 -5.16
CA GLU A 19 -24.66 -26.02 -4.56
C GLU A 19 -24.61 -27.17 -5.59
N THR A 20 -25.31 -27.04 -6.72
CA THR A 20 -25.30 -28.07 -7.79
C THR A 20 -24.02 -28.04 -8.63
N ARG A 21 -23.23 -26.95 -8.63
CA ARG A 21 -21.99 -26.85 -9.41
C ARG A 21 -20.72 -27.28 -8.62
N LEU A 22 -20.81 -27.44 -7.32
CA LEU A 22 -19.69 -27.91 -6.50
C LEU A 22 -19.47 -29.44 -6.56
N GLU A 23 -20.43 -30.22 -7.09
CA GLU A 23 -20.31 -31.68 -7.18
C GLU A 23 -19.79 -32.24 -8.53
N THR A 24 -19.55 -31.40 -9.55
CA THR A 24 -19.12 -31.89 -10.88
C THR A 24 -17.73 -31.44 -11.34
N GLY A 25 -16.90 -30.95 -10.45
CA GLY A 25 -15.56 -30.41 -10.75
C GLY A 25 -14.37 -31.22 -10.21
N GLN A 26 -14.48 -32.55 -10.08
CA GLN A 26 -13.31 -33.40 -9.76
C GLN A 26 -13.07 -34.37 -10.92
N ASP A 27 -12.25 -33.97 -11.86
CA ASP A 27 -11.43 -34.88 -12.64
C ASP A 27 -10.18 -34.12 -13.16
N HIS A 28 -9.18 -34.00 -12.33
CA HIS A 28 -7.80 -33.72 -12.76
C HIS A 28 -6.94 -34.90 -12.36
N THR A 29 -6.62 -35.69 -13.37
CA THR A 29 -5.67 -36.78 -13.37
C THR A 29 -4.36 -36.36 -12.67
N GLU A 30 -4.03 -37.10 -11.59
CA GLU A 30 -2.69 -37.15 -11.02
C GLU A 30 -1.68 -37.58 -12.11
N GLN A 31 -0.91 -36.64 -12.62
CA GLN A 31 0.33 -36.99 -13.33
C GLN A 31 1.44 -37.13 -12.29
N ALA A 32 1.86 -38.35 -12.09
CA ALA A 32 3.00 -38.73 -11.30
C ALA A 32 4.26 -37.94 -11.74
N ILE A 33 4.79 -37.14 -10.86
CA ILE A 33 6.04 -36.40 -11.06
C ILE A 33 7.18 -37.39 -10.91
N THR A 34 7.88 -37.71 -12.00
CA THR A 34 9.11 -38.48 -11.99
C THR A 34 10.26 -37.67 -11.34
N PRO A 35 11.11 -38.28 -10.52
CA PRO A 35 12.09 -37.58 -9.70
C PRO A 35 13.38 -37.25 -10.49
N THR A 36 13.37 -36.11 -11.21
CA THR A 36 14.58 -35.54 -11.81
C THR A 36 14.92 -34.15 -11.27
N SER A 37 14.25 -33.69 -10.20
CA SER A 37 14.43 -32.36 -9.60
C SER A 37 15.25 -32.35 -8.28
N LEU A 38 15.90 -33.41 -7.92
CA LEU A 38 16.65 -33.56 -6.64
C LEU A 38 17.88 -32.65 -6.49
N GLY A 39 18.30 -31.93 -7.52
CA GLY A 39 19.46 -31.04 -7.45
C GLY A 39 19.18 -29.65 -6.87
N LEU A 40 17.97 -29.11 -7.03
CA LEU A 40 17.67 -27.73 -6.61
C LEU A 40 17.08 -27.64 -5.20
N ALA A 41 16.28 -28.62 -4.80
CA ALA A 41 15.64 -28.63 -3.47
C ALA A 41 16.67 -28.78 -2.33
N GLY A 42 17.75 -29.50 -2.57
CA GLY A 42 18.84 -29.65 -1.59
C GLY A 42 19.65 -28.38 -1.32
N LEU A 43 19.70 -27.47 -2.30
CA LEU A 43 20.46 -26.22 -2.18
C LEU A 43 19.69 -25.15 -1.37
N VAL A 44 18.38 -25.13 -1.48
CA VAL A 44 17.51 -24.18 -0.75
C VAL A 44 17.47 -24.54 0.74
N THR A 45 17.53 -25.81 1.10
CA THR A 45 17.54 -26.27 2.50
C THR A 45 18.81 -25.82 3.25
N LEU A 46 19.94 -25.66 2.56
CA LEU A 46 21.20 -25.19 3.15
C LEU A 46 21.17 -23.69 3.52
N ILE A 47 20.38 -22.88 2.82
CA ILE A 47 20.26 -21.44 3.09
C ILE A 47 19.28 -21.16 4.25
N THR A 48 18.26 -22.01 4.44
CA THR A 48 17.28 -21.82 5.52
C THR A 48 17.78 -22.31 6.88
N THR A 49 18.76 -23.24 6.94
CA THR A 49 19.32 -23.77 8.20
C THR A 49 20.36 -22.86 8.85
N SER A 50 20.86 -21.83 8.16
CA SER A 50 21.82 -20.88 8.75
C SER A 50 21.17 -19.78 9.62
N CYS A 51 19.84 -19.73 9.71
CA CYS A 51 19.12 -18.75 10.52
C CYS A 51 18.50 -19.29 11.83
N GLY A 52 18.81 -20.53 12.20
CA GLY A 52 18.25 -21.17 13.39
C GLY A 52 19.29 -21.88 14.24
N GLY A 53 19.55 -21.36 15.45
CA GLY A 53 20.06 -22.21 16.53
C GLY A 53 21.45 -21.88 17.08
N GLY A 54 21.48 -21.18 18.16
CA GLY A 54 22.54 -21.15 19.14
C GLY A 54 21.94 -21.25 20.53
N SER A 55 21.55 -22.47 20.94
CA SER A 55 21.31 -22.77 22.36
C SER A 55 22.58 -23.37 22.93
N GLY A 56 23.17 -22.73 23.92
CA GLY A 56 24.26 -23.28 24.73
C GLY A 56 24.24 -22.62 26.10
N GLY A 57 23.88 -23.41 27.09
CA GLY A 57 23.74 -22.98 28.47
C GLY A 57 25.07 -22.78 29.19
N GLY A 58 25.02 -22.11 30.33
CA GLY A 58 26.15 -22.02 31.27
C GLY A 58 25.96 -20.90 32.28
N SER A 59 25.70 -21.28 33.46
CA SER A 59 25.37 -20.63 34.71
C SER A 59 26.31 -19.56 35.27
N THR A 60 25.72 -18.73 36.14
CA THR A 60 26.23 -18.10 37.38
C THR A 60 27.15 -16.88 37.31
N GLY A 61 26.72 -15.87 38.06
CA GLY A 61 27.62 -14.83 38.56
C GLY A 61 26.93 -13.48 38.77
N SER A 62 26.25 -13.32 39.90
CA SER A 62 25.81 -12.06 40.46
C SER A 62 26.99 -11.15 40.85
N THR A 63 26.90 -9.87 40.50
CA THR A 63 27.36 -8.80 41.39
C THR A 63 26.70 -7.45 41.04
N SER A 64 26.05 -6.91 42.01
CA SER A 64 25.52 -5.56 42.12
C SER A 64 26.62 -4.53 42.26
N SER A 65 26.50 -3.36 41.64
CA SER A 65 26.97 -2.11 42.19
C SER A 65 26.21 -0.92 41.66
N ALA A 66 25.57 -0.24 42.55
CA ALA A 66 24.97 1.08 42.43
C ALA A 66 26.04 2.17 42.53
N PHE A 67 25.84 3.27 41.84
CA PHE A 67 26.30 4.64 42.25
C PHE A 67 25.56 5.64 41.36
N SER A 68 24.65 6.38 41.92
CA SER A 68 24.72 7.66 42.61
C SER A 68 24.79 8.88 41.67
N SER A 69 23.71 9.60 41.77
CA SER A 69 23.41 10.95 41.34
C SER A 69 24.43 12.00 41.74
N THR A 70 24.65 12.99 40.92
CA THR A 70 24.90 14.37 41.41
C THR A 70 24.32 15.40 40.45
N SER A 71 23.55 16.26 41.03
CA SER A 71 22.95 17.50 40.57
C SER A 71 23.91 18.68 40.71
N SER A 72 23.75 19.70 39.89
CA SER A 72 23.81 21.13 40.24
C SER A 72 23.75 21.98 38.99
N SER A 73 22.76 22.78 38.83
CA SER A 73 22.42 24.15 39.30
C SER A 73 23.03 25.23 38.40
N SER A 74 22.14 25.92 37.70
CA SER A 74 21.63 27.28 37.87
C SER A 74 22.52 28.45 37.39
N SER A 75 21.97 29.29 36.60
CA SER A 75 21.57 30.70 36.81
C SER A 75 21.47 31.42 35.46
N ALA A 76 20.37 31.97 35.07
CA ALA A 76 19.65 33.17 35.44
C ALA A 76 20.14 34.46 34.72
N VAL A 77 19.22 34.99 33.92
CA VAL A 77 18.72 36.35 33.78
C VAL A 77 19.65 37.44 33.23
N SER A 78 19.24 38.08 32.14
CA SER A 78 18.81 39.49 32.23
C SER A 78 18.14 40.02 30.96
N SER A 79 17.08 40.70 31.20
CA SER A 79 16.19 41.48 30.34
C SER A 79 16.84 42.78 29.86
N GLY A 80 16.38 43.29 28.73
CA GLY A 80 16.68 44.63 28.26
C GLY A 80 15.78 45.07 27.14
N SER A 81 14.64 45.63 27.46
CA SER A 81 13.75 46.40 26.57
C SER A 81 14.31 47.82 26.38
N SER A 82 14.16 48.38 25.16
CA SER A 82 13.78 49.79 25.01
C SER A 82 13.35 50.12 23.59
N ALA A 83 12.36 50.97 23.56
CA ALA A 83 11.52 51.37 22.45
C ALA A 83 12.01 52.60 21.66
N SER A 84 11.43 52.73 20.48
CA SER A 84 10.98 53.95 19.79
C SER A 84 11.96 55.06 19.40
N SER A 85 11.90 55.43 18.12
CA SER A 85 11.27 56.69 17.72
C SER A 85 11.28 56.90 16.18
N LEU A 86 10.19 57.42 15.71
CA LEU A 86 9.90 57.96 14.38
C LEU A 86 10.80 59.20 14.09
N ASN A 87 11.21 59.36 12.83
CA ASN A 87 11.05 60.67 12.18
C ASN A 87 11.13 60.56 10.65
N ALA A 88 10.22 61.25 10.01
CA ALA A 88 10.11 61.49 8.59
C ALA A 88 11.00 62.66 8.16
N SER A 89 11.53 62.67 6.93
CA SER A 89 11.33 63.79 6.01
C SER A 89 12.23 63.74 4.76
N SER A 90 11.61 64.07 3.64
CA SER A 90 12.06 64.82 2.46
C SER A 90 13.02 64.19 1.44
N GLY A 91 12.50 64.11 0.30
CA GLY A 91 12.89 63.83 -1.05
C GLY A 91 14.19 64.32 -1.62
N SER A 92 14.65 63.55 -2.58
CA SER A 92 15.42 64.04 -3.75
C SER A 92 15.32 63.05 -4.90
N THR A 93 14.91 63.56 -6.02
CA THR A 93 14.92 62.93 -7.36
C THR A 93 16.35 62.56 -7.75
N ALA A 94 16.56 61.31 -8.13
CA ALA A 94 17.74 60.91 -8.89
C ALA A 94 17.40 59.78 -9.84
N SER A 95 17.89 59.94 -11.01
CA SER A 95 17.74 59.26 -12.30
C SER A 95 17.78 57.75 -12.26
N PHE A 96 16.84 57.13 -12.97
CA PHE A 96 16.86 55.71 -13.32
C PHE A 96 18.04 55.40 -14.27
N THR A 97 19.01 54.68 -13.77
CA THR A 97 19.84 53.81 -14.59
C THR A 97 19.40 52.38 -14.36
N SER A 98 18.79 51.81 -15.38
CA SER A 98 18.40 50.40 -15.41
C SER A 98 19.64 49.52 -15.43
N ALA A 99 20.05 49.02 -14.26
CA ALA A 99 20.92 47.87 -14.13
C ALA A 99 20.03 46.61 -14.10
N SER A 100 19.97 45.93 -15.24
CA SER A 100 19.42 44.56 -15.27
C SER A 100 20.38 43.64 -14.52
N SER A 101 20.13 43.47 -13.20
CA SER A 101 20.71 42.37 -12.47
C SER A 101 19.97 41.09 -12.85
N ALA A 102 20.54 40.38 -13.81
CA ALA A 102 20.20 38.95 -13.98
C ALA A 102 20.58 38.23 -12.70
N SER A 103 19.59 37.98 -11.82
CA SER A 103 19.73 37.05 -10.74
C SER A 103 19.87 35.65 -11.32
N SER A 104 21.11 35.22 -11.53
CA SER A 104 21.42 33.81 -11.73
C SER A 104 21.04 33.10 -10.46
N SER A 105 19.85 32.48 -10.42
CA SER A 105 19.53 31.50 -9.42
C SER A 105 20.54 30.35 -9.57
N SER A 106 21.56 30.32 -8.72
CA SER A 106 22.46 29.19 -8.63
C SER A 106 21.61 28.00 -8.15
N VAL A 107 21.25 27.12 -9.07
CA VAL A 107 20.69 25.80 -8.73
C VAL A 107 21.75 25.11 -7.87
N ALA A 108 21.39 24.73 -6.65
CA ALA A 108 22.30 23.98 -5.79
C ALA A 108 22.77 22.71 -6.54
N PRO A 109 24.05 22.35 -6.45
CA PRO A 109 24.57 21.18 -7.14
C PRO A 109 23.81 19.92 -6.67
N VAL A 110 23.43 19.07 -7.63
CA VAL A 110 22.80 17.76 -7.33
C VAL A 110 23.82 16.93 -6.57
N PRO A 111 23.45 16.34 -5.40
CA PRO A 111 24.35 15.44 -4.66
C PRO A 111 24.80 14.26 -5.56
N ASP A 112 26.05 13.85 -5.45
CA ASP A 112 26.59 12.69 -6.16
C ASP A 112 26.18 11.38 -5.45
N TYR A 113 24.97 10.92 -5.74
CA TYR A 113 24.47 9.65 -5.21
C TYR A 113 25.18 8.47 -5.84
N THR A 114 25.54 7.48 -5.03
CA THR A 114 25.97 6.16 -5.52
C THR A 114 24.82 5.43 -6.22
N PRO A 115 25.12 4.48 -7.13
CA PRO A 115 24.07 3.63 -7.71
C PRO A 115 23.20 2.92 -6.67
N ALA A 116 23.80 2.46 -5.56
CA ALA A 116 23.09 1.79 -4.48
C ALA A 116 22.11 2.73 -3.73
N GLU A 117 22.50 3.97 -3.46
CA GLU A 117 21.62 4.96 -2.83
C GLU A 117 20.44 5.31 -3.74
N ALA A 118 20.69 5.50 -5.04
CA ALA A 118 19.64 5.75 -6.01
C ALA A 118 18.70 4.53 -6.15
N ALA A 119 19.25 3.31 -6.21
CA ALA A 119 18.46 2.08 -6.25
C ALA A 119 17.61 1.90 -4.98
N ARG A 120 18.16 2.16 -3.80
CA ARG A 120 17.42 2.08 -2.53
C ARG A 120 16.25 3.07 -2.48
N PHE A 121 16.49 4.30 -2.93
CA PHE A 121 15.42 5.30 -3.05
C PHE A 121 14.31 4.82 -3.99
N LEU A 122 14.66 4.34 -5.17
CA LEU A 122 13.73 3.82 -6.17
C LEU A 122 12.90 2.65 -5.63
N LEU A 123 13.53 1.67 -4.98
CA LEU A 123 12.85 0.49 -4.42
C LEU A 123 11.90 0.82 -3.25
N GLN A 124 12.02 1.99 -2.64
CA GLN A 124 11.04 2.49 -1.66
C GLN A 124 9.94 3.32 -2.33
N ALA A 125 10.28 4.12 -3.33
CA ALA A 125 9.35 5.03 -4.01
C ALA A 125 8.48 4.34 -5.07
N GLN A 126 9.00 3.27 -5.70
CA GLN A 126 8.37 2.51 -6.78
C GLN A 126 8.69 1.00 -6.67
N PHE A 127 8.61 0.24 -7.77
CA PHE A 127 8.83 -1.21 -7.74
C PHE A 127 10.20 -1.63 -8.27
N THR A 128 10.83 -0.85 -9.16
CA THR A 128 12.09 -1.20 -9.83
C THR A 128 13.18 -0.16 -9.62
N ALA A 129 14.41 -0.58 -9.91
CA ALA A 129 15.59 0.26 -9.95
C ALA A 129 16.46 -0.17 -11.14
N THR A 130 16.00 0.12 -12.37
CA THR A 130 16.74 -0.15 -13.61
C THR A 130 17.92 0.80 -13.78
N ASP A 131 18.90 0.45 -14.61
CA ASP A 131 20.04 1.33 -14.91
C ASP A 131 19.61 2.71 -15.38
N GLN A 132 18.57 2.78 -16.22
CA GLN A 132 18.02 4.03 -16.71
C GLN A 132 17.39 4.87 -15.57
N GLU A 133 16.63 4.24 -14.66
CA GLU A 133 16.00 4.91 -13.53
C GLU A 133 17.05 5.39 -12.52
N ILE A 134 18.06 4.57 -12.23
CA ILE A 134 19.19 4.93 -11.37
C ILE A 134 19.92 6.15 -11.95
N ALA A 135 20.23 6.13 -13.26
CA ALA A 135 20.88 7.25 -13.94
C ALA A 135 20.01 8.51 -13.91
N ALA A 136 18.69 8.39 -14.09
CA ALA A 136 17.76 9.52 -14.05
C ALA A 136 17.73 10.17 -12.65
N VAL A 137 17.67 9.38 -11.59
CA VAL A 137 17.72 9.89 -10.19
C VAL A 137 19.06 10.59 -9.92
N LYS A 138 20.18 9.99 -10.32
CA LYS A 138 21.51 10.59 -10.15
C LYS A 138 21.68 11.90 -10.90
N ALA A 139 21.06 12.02 -12.06
CA ALA A 139 21.18 13.24 -12.90
C ALA A 139 20.46 14.46 -12.30
N VAL A 140 19.31 14.27 -11.62
CA VAL A 140 18.47 15.39 -11.18
C VAL A 140 18.22 15.45 -9.67
N GLY A 141 18.60 14.41 -8.92
CA GLY A 141 18.37 14.27 -7.50
C GLY A 141 16.94 13.84 -7.13
N TYR A 142 16.75 13.39 -5.88
CA TYR A 142 15.49 12.82 -5.38
C TYR A 142 14.30 13.79 -5.54
N GLU A 143 14.46 15.04 -5.14
CA GLU A 143 13.39 16.04 -5.15
C GLU A 143 12.88 16.32 -6.59
N SER A 144 13.78 16.61 -7.52
CA SER A 144 13.42 16.91 -8.89
C SER A 144 12.81 15.70 -9.60
N TRP A 145 13.37 14.51 -9.31
CA TRP A 145 12.83 13.26 -9.85
C TRP A 145 11.41 12.99 -9.32
N LEU A 146 11.16 13.15 -8.01
CA LEU A 146 9.81 13.00 -7.43
C LEU A 146 8.82 14.00 -8.02
N ASN A 147 9.23 15.26 -8.20
CA ASN A 147 8.38 16.27 -8.83
C ASN A 147 7.95 15.88 -10.25
N ALA A 148 8.86 15.28 -11.04
CA ALA A 148 8.52 14.75 -12.34
C ALA A 148 7.50 13.60 -12.24
N GLN A 149 7.67 12.67 -11.29
CA GLN A 149 6.72 11.56 -11.07
C GLN A 149 5.34 12.06 -10.61
N PHE A 150 5.29 13.05 -9.72
CA PHE A 150 4.01 13.61 -9.23
C PHE A 150 3.21 14.34 -10.32
N ASN A 151 3.88 14.81 -11.36
CA ASN A 151 3.27 15.50 -12.50
C ASN A 151 3.08 14.60 -13.73
N ALA A 152 3.53 13.34 -13.66
CA ALA A 152 3.33 12.39 -14.75
C ALA A 152 1.83 12.11 -14.97
N PRO A 153 1.38 12.01 -16.23
CA PRO A 153 -0.01 11.69 -16.53
C PRO A 153 -0.38 10.30 -15.99
N ILE A 154 -1.67 10.08 -15.82
CA ILE A 154 -2.20 8.75 -15.54
C ILE A 154 -2.20 8.00 -16.87
N ASP A 155 -1.62 6.82 -16.88
CA ASP A 155 -1.69 5.88 -17.99
C ASP A 155 -3.07 5.18 -18.02
N GLN A 156 -3.20 4.05 -18.70
CA GLN A 156 -4.47 3.33 -18.77
C GLN A 156 -5.01 3.01 -17.37
N THR A 157 -6.26 3.41 -17.09
CA THR A 157 -6.94 3.09 -15.82
C THR A 157 -7.44 1.64 -15.79
N GLY A 158 -7.78 1.14 -14.59
CA GLY A 158 -8.34 -0.20 -14.42
C GLY A 158 -9.67 -0.38 -15.18
N ALA A 159 -10.56 0.60 -15.08
CA ALA A 159 -11.84 0.58 -15.79
C ALA A 159 -11.63 0.66 -17.32
N GLN A 160 -10.70 1.45 -17.81
CA GLN A 160 -10.34 1.49 -19.24
C GLN A 160 -9.78 0.16 -19.71
N TRP A 161 -8.94 -0.50 -18.90
CA TRP A 161 -8.39 -1.81 -19.24
C TRP A 161 -9.50 -2.86 -19.32
N LEU A 162 -10.39 -2.93 -18.33
CA LEU A 162 -11.53 -3.85 -18.32
C LEU A 162 -12.43 -3.64 -19.55
N THR A 163 -12.72 -2.38 -19.89
CA THR A 163 -13.54 -2.04 -21.07
C THR A 163 -12.86 -2.45 -22.37
N ALA A 164 -11.56 -2.16 -22.53
CA ALA A 164 -10.79 -2.50 -23.72
C ALA A 164 -10.70 -4.03 -23.94
N ASN A 165 -10.74 -4.82 -22.87
CA ASN A 165 -10.75 -6.27 -22.92
C ASN A 165 -12.16 -6.89 -22.96
N GLY A 166 -13.21 -6.06 -23.09
CA GLY A 166 -14.60 -6.52 -23.25
C GLY A 166 -15.23 -7.01 -21.94
N HIS A 167 -14.69 -6.63 -20.77
CA HIS A 167 -15.20 -7.03 -19.46
C HIS A 167 -16.25 -6.06 -18.87
N ALA A 168 -16.59 -4.99 -19.59
CA ALA A 168 -17.63 -4.03 -19.20
C ALA A 168 -18.97 -4.23 -19.94
N THR A 169 -19.09 -5.27 -20.75
CA THR A 169 -20.30 -5.63 -21.50
C THR A 169 -20.72 -7.04 -21.13
N PRO A 170 -22.02 -7.30 -20.84
CA PRO A 170 -22.49 -8.64 -20.50
C PRO A 170 -22.15 -9.67 -21.58
N LYS A 171 -21.74 -10.86 -21.14
CA LYS A 171 -21.46 -12.02 -21.99
C LYS A 171 -22.22 -13.24 -21.48
N ASP A 172 -22.39 -14.25 -22.35
CA ASP A 172 -23.10 -15.49 -22.03
C ASP A 172 -22.44 -16.32 -20.91
N ASP A 173 -21.14 -16.08 -20.63
CA ASP A 173 -20.40 -16.71 -19.53
C ASP A 173 -20.68 -16.08 -18.15
N GLY A 174 -21.55 -15.07 -18.08
CA GLY A 174 -21.90 -14.40 -16.83
C GLY A 174 -20.77 -13.55 -16.26
N ASN A 175 -19.90 -12.98 -17.10
CA ASN A 175 -18.73 -12.18 -16.71
C ASN A 175 -19.04 -11.03 -15.74
N TYR A 176 -20.28 -10.54 -15.74
CA TYR A 176 -20.74 -9.44 -14.89
C TYR A 176 -20.94 -9.83 -13.40
N PHE A 177 -20.82 -11.13 -13.07
CA PHE A 177 -20.74 -11.63 -11.69
C PHE A 177 -19.37 -12.16 -11.33
N ASN A 178 -18.46 -12.33 -12.29
CA ASN A 178 -17.19 -13.00 -12.05
C ASN A 178 -16.12 -12.03 -11.56
N PRO A 179 -15.65 -12.15 -10.31
CA PRO A 179 -14.63 -11.25 -9.75
C PRO A 179 -13.23 -11.43 -10.36
N VAL A 180 -12.96 -12.53 -11.06
CA VAL A 180 -11.63 -12.87 -11.60
C VAL A 180 -11.03 -11.79 -12.49
N PHE A 181 -11.86 -11.09 -13.25
CA PHE A 181 -11.38 -9.98 -14.11
C PHE A 181 -10.87 -8.79 -13.30
N GLY A 182 -11.31 -8.66 -12.04
CA GLY A 182 -10.75 -7.71 -11.08
C GLY A 182 -9.33 -8.06 -10.65
N ASP A 183 -9.02 -9.35 -10.49
CA ASP A 183 -7.66 -9.84 -10.21
C ASP A 183 -6.75 -9.57 -11.41
N TRP A 184 -7.17 -9.96 -12.62
CA TRP A 184 -6.39 -9.72 -13.85
C TRP A 184 -6.10 -8.24 -14.04
N MET A 185 -7.10 -7.38 -13.84
CA MET A 185 -6.95 -5.93 -13.90
C MET A 185 -5.95 -5.44 -12.85
N ALA A 186 -6.07 -5.87 -11.60
CA ALA A 186 -5.21 -5.39 -10.51
C ALA A 186 -3.73 -5.75 -10.76
N TRP A 187 -3.45 -6.98 -11.19
CA TRP A 187 -2.11 -7.41 -11.56
C TRP A 187 -1.58 -6.70 -12.81
N ASN A 188 -2.42 -6.53 -13.85
CA ASN A 188 -2.05 -5.73 -15.01
C ASN A 188 -1.63 -4.31 -14.60
N GLN A 189 -2.45 -3.65 -13.75
CA GLN A 189 -2.15 -2.30 -13.26
C GLN A 189 -0.82 -2.22 -12.50
N LEU A 190 -0.46 -3.24 -11.74
CA LEU A 190 0.80 -3.28 -11.01
C LEU A 190 1.99 -3.61 -11.93
N PHE A 191 1.83 -4.51 -12.89
CA PHE A 191 2.93 -5.00 -13.73
C PHE A 191 3.25 -4.09 -14.91
N THR A 192 2.29 -3.29 -15.38
CA THR A 192 2.45 -2.48 -16.58
C THR A 192 2.39 -0.99 -16.28
N GLY A 193 2.58 -0.18 -17.33
CA GLY A 193 2.47 1.27 -17.27
C GLY A 193 3.71 1.96 -16.68
N THR A 194 3.79 3.26 -16.90
CA THR A 194 4.96 4.09 -16.57
C THR A 194 4.86 4.76 -15.20
N GLY A 195 3.65 4.89 -14.65
CA GLY A 195 3.38 5.60 -13.39
C GLY A 195 3.69 4.77 -12.14
N GLN A 196 4.88 4.17 -12.03
CA GLN A 196 5.21 3.25 -10.94
C GLN A 196 5.10 3.88 -9.54
N VAL A 197 5.56 5.12 -9.36
CA VAL A 197 5.43 5.84 -8.07
C VAL A 197 3.97 6.00 -7.69
N ARG A 198 3.13 6.42 -8.64
CA ARG A 198 1.68 6.55 -8.43
C ARG A 198 1.07 5.22 -7.98
N LYS A 199 1.37 4.14 -8.67
CA LYS A 199 0.84 2.80 -8.36
C LYS A 199 1.36 2.25 -7.03
N ARG A 200 2.64 2.48 -6.69
CA ARG A 200 3.21 2.08 -5.39
C ARG A 200 2.53 2.79 -4.22
N LEU A 201 2.31 4.10 -4.36
CA LEU A 201 1.63 4.89 -3.35
C LEU A 201 0.13 4.58 -3.29
N SER A 202 -0.52 4.31 -4.43
CA SER A 202 -1.92 3.86 -4.46
C SER A 202 -2.10 2.48 -3.82
N LEU A 203 -1.14 1.57 -3.97
CA LEU A 203 -1.13 0.30 -3.26
C LEU A 203 -1.06 0.53 -1.74
N ALA A 204 -0.17 1.40 -1.26
CA ALA A 204 -0.10 1.74 0.16
C ALA A 204 -1.39 2.39 0.69
N LEU A 205 -2.06 3.23 -0.13
CA LEU A 205 -3.37 3.80 0.21
C LEU A 205 -4.48 2.76 0.21
N SER A 206 -4.46 1.76 -0.70
CA SER A 206 -5.46 0.68 -0.73
C SER A 206 -5.37 -0.24 0.49
N GLU A 207 -4.22 -0.30 1.12
CA GLU A 207 -3.99 -1.03 2.37
C GLU A 207 -4.36 -0.20 3.61
N PHE A 208 -4.56 1.09 3.46
CA PHE A 208 -5.02 2.01 4.51
C PHE A 208 -6.54 2.22 4.44
N PHE A 209 -7.07 2.53 3.27
CA PHE A 209 -8.51 2.70 3.01
C PHE A 209 -9.12 1.40 2.48
N VAL A 210 -9.01 0.33 3.21
CA VAL A 210 -9.27 -1.03 2.72
C VAL A 210 -10.64 -1.18 2.05
N VAL A 211 -10.63 -1.70 0.83
CA VAL A 211 -11.76 -2.31 0.13
C VAL A 211 -11.29 -3.62 -0.46
N SER A 212 -12.08 -4.67 -0.30
CA SER A 212 -11.77 -5.99 -0.82
C SER A 212 -12.75 -6.41 -1.92
N LEU A 213 -12.23 -7.06 -2.94
CA LEU A 213 -13.03 -7.66 -4.00
C LEU A 213 -13.79 -8.91 -3.53
N SER A 214 -13.25 -9.62 -2.52
CA SER A 214 -13.78 -10.91 -2.06
C SER A 214 -15.24 -10.87 -1.59
N PRO A 215 -15.71 -9.88 -0.80
CA PRO A 215 -17.10 -9.82 -0.36
C PRO A 215 -18.02 -9.11 -1.35
N ILE A 216 -17.51 -8.52 -2.45
CA ILE A 216 -18.36 -7.83 -3.42
C ILE A 216 -19.12 -8.87 -4.23
N ASP A 217 -20.41 -8.96 -3.99
CA ASP A 217 -21.36 -9.75 -4.77
C ASP A 217 -22.28 -8.87 -5.61
N GLY A 218 -23.12 -9.46 -6.45
CA GLY A 218 -24.01 -8.73 -7.34
C GLY A 218 -23.35 -8.34 -8.66
N PHE A 219 -23.82 -7.24 -9.26
CA PHE A 219 -23.37 -6.86 -10.59
C PHE A 219 -22.05 -6.10 -10.60
N TRP A 220 -21.16 -6.50 -11.48
CA TRP A 220 -19.92 -5.83 -11.85
C TRP A 220 -18.87 -5.69 -10.74
N PRO A 221 -18.55 -6.75 -9.96
CA PRO A 221 -17.47 -6.68 -8.97
C PRO A 221 -16.14 -6.15 -9.54
N PRO A 222 -15.68 -6.57 -10.76
CA PRO A 222 -14.45 -6.03 -11.34
C PRO A 222 -14.50 -4.53 -11.61
N MET A 223 -15.66 -4.02 -12.07
CA MET A 223 -15.80 -2.60 -12.37
C MET A 223 -15.89 -1.76 -11.09
N LEU A 224 -16.53 -2.27 -10.02
CA LEU A 224 -16.55 -1.63 -8.70
C LEU A 224 -15.15 -1.48 -8.13
N ILE A 225 -14.37 -2.56 -8.15
CA ILE A 225 -12.99 -2.51 -7.63
C ILE A 225 -12.06 -1.67 -8.52
N ALA A 226 -12.29 -1.66 -9.84
CA ALA A 226 -11.58 -0.77 -10.76
C ALA A 226 -11.90 0.70 -10.47
N GLY A 227 -13.16 1.06 -10.25
CA GLY A 227 -13.57 2.42 -9.87
C GLY A 227 -12.92 2.89 -8.57
N TYR A 228 -12.75 1.99 -7.60
CA TYR A 228 -12.03 2.27 -6.37
C TYR A 228 -10.51 2.44 -6.61
N TRP A 229 -9.86 1.53 -7.34
CA TRP A 229 -8.45 1.62 -7.67
C TRP A 229 -8.10 2.88 -8.47
N ASP A 230 -8.92 3.21 -9.45
CA ASP A 230 -8.75 4.41 -10.29
C ASP A 230 -8.91 5.70 -9.49
N LEU A 231 -9.82 5.72 -8.50
CA LEU A 231 -9.94 6.82 -7.55
C LEU A 231 -8.64 7.04 -6.77
N LEU A 232 -8.05 5.98 -6.21
CA LEU A 232 -6.78 6.09 -5.49
C LEU A 232 -5.67 6.63 -6.40
N ASN A 233 -5.54 6.10 -7.63
CA ASN A 233 -4.55 6.56 -8.60
C ASN A 233 -4.75 8.03 -9.00
N ALA A 234 -5.99 8.49 -9.13
CA ALA A 234 -6.31 9.87 -9.46
C ALA A 234 -6.00 10.83 -8.29
N LYS A 235 -6.20 10.38 -7.05
CA LYS A 235 -6.15 11.23 -5.86
C LYS A 235 -4.88 11.09 -5.01
N VAL A 236 -3.99 10.17 -5.33
CA VAL A 236 -2.76 9.91 -4.54
C VAL A 236 -1.86 11.15 -4.38
N PHE A 237 -1.94 12.12 -5.27
CA PHE A 237 -1.21 13.39 -5.22
C PHE A 237 -2.10 14.60 -4.92
N SER A 238 -3.32 14.37 -4.43
CA SER A 238 -4.28 15.41 -4.07
C SER A 238 -4.17 15.81 -2.58
N ASN A 239 -5.21 16.46 -2.06
CA ASN A 239 -5.32 16.75 -0.64
C ASN A 239 -6.03 15.59 0.08
N PHE A 240 -5.54 15.21 1.26
CA PHE A 240 -6.10 14.13 2.09
C PHE A 240 -7.59 14.34 2.40
N ARG A 241 -8.02 15.58 2.67
CA ARG A 241 -9.43 15.88 2.94
C ARG A 241 -10.34 15.52 1.76
N ASN A 242 -9.90 15.85 0.55
CA ASN A 242 -10.62 15.51 -0.67
C ASN A 242 -10.63 14.00 -0.93
N LEU A 243 -9.49 13.34 -0.69
CA LEU A 243 -9.40 11.88 -0.79
C LEU A 243 -10.36 11.19 0.20
N LEU A 244 -10.41 11.64 1.45
CA LEU A 244 -11.29 11.09 2.48
C LEU A 244 -12.78 11.23 2.09
N GLU A 245 -13.17 12.34 1.48
CA GLU A 245 -14.53 12.53 0.96
C GLU A 245 -14.84 11.61 -0.22
N ASP A 246 -13.92 11.53 -1.19
CA ASP A 246 -14.12 10.67 -2.35
C ASP A 246 -14.18 9.19 -1.96
N ILE A 247 -13.39 8.75 -0.97
CA ILE A 247 -13.45 7.40 -0.38
C ILE A 247 -14.80 7.17 0.32
N SER A 248 -15.28 8.13 1.12
CA SER A 248 -16.56 8.03 1.83
C SER A 248 -17.75 7.84 0.88
N LEU A 249 -17.67 8.38 -0.31
CA LEU A 249 -18.73 8.34 -1.32
C LEU A 249 -18.47 7.34 -2.46
N ASN A 250 -17.38 6.56 -2.38
CA ASN A 250 -17.04 5.58 -3.41
C ASN A 250 -18.03 4.39 -3.40
N PRO A 251 -18.55 3.93 -4.53
CA PRO A 251 -19.51 2.83 -4.60
C PRO A 251 -19.02 1.50 -4.02
N ALA A 252 -17.76 1.13 -4.24
CA ALA A 252 -17.19 -0.09 -3.71
C ALA A 252 -16.99 0.00 -2.18
N MET A 253 -16.51 1.15 -1.68
CA MET A 253 -16.42 1.42 -0.25
C MET A 253 -17.80 1.41 0.41
N GLY A 254 -18.80 2.02 -0.25
CA GLY A 254 -20.18 2.03 0.23
C GLY A 254 -20.78 0.63 0.37
N PHE A 255 -20.44 -0.28 -0.53
CA PHE A 255 -20.80 -1.70 -0.42
C PHE A 255 -20.02 -2.38 0.71
N PHE A 256 -18.71 -2.22 0.74
CA PHE A 256 -17.82 -2.93 1.66
C PHE A 256 -18.05 -2.58 3.14
N LEU A 257 -18.42 -1.34 3.45
CA LEU A 257 -18.63 -0.85 4.82
C LEU A 257 -20.05 -0.36 5.08
N ASN A 258 -21.04 -0.85 4.31
CA ASN A 258 -22.49 -0.66 4.52
C ASN A 258 -23.00 0.79 4.47
N THR A 259 -22.26 1.73 3.84
CA THR A 259 -22.80 3.07 3.61
C THR A 259 -23.86 3.04 2.51
N LYS A 260 -23.71 2.14 1.52
CA LYS A 260 -24.71 1.88 0.49
C LYS A 260 -26.00 1.38 1.12
N GLY A 261 -27.09 2.12 0.91
CA GLY A 261 -28.41 1.75 1.40
C GLY A 261 -28.62 1.95 2.91
N ASN A 262 -27.65 2.56 3.63
CA ASN A 262 -27.82 2.91 5.05
C ASN A 262 -28.96 3.91 5.23
N LEU A 263 -29.91 3.57 6.09
CA LEU A 263 -31.14 4.32 6.30
C LEU A 263 -31.11 5.03 7.66
N LYS A 264 -31.76 6.19 7.71
CA LYS A 264 -32.04 6.91 8.96
C LYS A 264 -32.75 6.03 9.97
N GLU A 265 -32.75 6.43 11.21
CA GLU A 265 -33.52 5.84 12.30
C GLU A 265 -35.01 5.72 11.97
N ASP A 266 -35.67 4.69 12.51
CA ASP A 266 -37.10 4.48 12.43
C ASP A 266 -37.61 3.98 13.78
N THR A 267 -38.33 4.82 14.50
CA THR A 267 -38.84 4.51 15.84
C THR A 267 -39.93 3.43 15.84
N ALA A 268 -40.65 3.26 14.71
CA ALA A 268 -41.71 2.25 14.61
C ALA A 268 -41.14 0.83 14.51
N SER A 269 -40.02 0.65 13.80
CA SER A 269 -39.35 -0.64 13.66
C SER A 269 -38.17 -0.82 14.63
N GLY A 270 -37.78 0.23 15.35
CA GLY A 270 -36.58 0.22 16.20
C GLY A 270 -35.24 0.29 15.42
N ARG A 271 -35.29 0.50 14.10
CA ARG A 271 -34.08 0.59 13.27
C ARG A 271 -33.20 1.77 13.68
N GLN A 272 -31.89 1.52 13.77
CA GLN A 272 -30.86 2.53 13.91
C GLN A 272 -29.99 2.58 12.64
N PRO A 273 -29.31 3.71 12.33
CA PRO A 273 -28.30 3.77 11.30
C PRO A 273 -27.20 2.71 11.50
N ASP A 274 -26.69 2.14 10.40
CA ASP A 274 -25.53 1.25 10.46
C ASP A 274 -24.29 2.03 10.90
N GLU A 275 -23.56 1.52 11.88
CA GLU A 275 -22.40 2.16 12.51
C GLU A 275 -21.06 1.80 11.86
N ASN A 276 -21.03 0.82 10.95
CA ASN A 276 -19.78 0.22 10.46
C ASN A 276 -18.85 1.30 9.86
N TYR A 277 -19.33 2.05 8.88
CA TYR A 277 -18.51 3.11 8.27
C TYR A 277 -18.12 4.21 9.26
N ALA A 278 -19.02 4.60 10.15
CA ALA A 278 -18.75 5.63 11.16
C ALA A 278 -17.62 5.20 12.12
N ARG A 279 -17.57 3.93 12.47
CA ARG A 279 -16.48 3.34 13.26
C ARG A 279 -15.17 3.35 12.49
N GLU A 280 -15.18 2.85 11.26
CA GLU A 280 -13.95 2.66 10.50
C GLU A 280 -13.34 3.99 10.01
N ILE A 281 -14.14 4.99 9.69
CA ILE A 281 -13.59 6.30 9.31
C ILE A 281 -12.87 6.99 10.48
N MET A 282 -13.30 6.78 11.72
CA MET A 282 -12.58 7.23 12.91
C MET A 282 -11.39 6.33 13.22
N GLN A 283 -11.62 5.02 13.33
CA GLN A 283 -10.66 4.06 13.84
C GLN A 283 -9.51 3.77 12.87
N LEU A 284 -9.83 3.52 11.58
CA LEU A 284 -8.85 3.05 10.60
C LEU A 284 -8.41 4.12 9.61
N PHE A 285 -9.30 5.07 9.28
CA PHE A 285 -9.06 5.97 8.15
C PHE A 285 -8.66 7.39 8.56
N SER A 286 -8.72 7.76 9.86
CA SER A 286 -8.38 9.13 10.26
C SER A 286 -7.65 9.26 11.60
N ILE A 287 -8.31 8.98 12.74
CA ILE A 287 -7.80 9.39 14.06
C ILE A 287 -7.24 8.25 14.92
N GLY A 288 -7.60 6.98 14.62
CA GLY A 288 -7.17 5.83 15.41
C GLY A 288 -7.85 5.72 16.77
N LEU A 289 -7.47 4.68 17.54
CA LEU A 289 -8.08 4.36 18.84
C LEU A 289 -7.60 5.24 19.98
N TYR A 290 -6.36 5.71 19.93
CA TYR A 290 -5.72 6.43 21.04
C TYR A 290 -5.19 7.79 20.59
N GLU A 291 -5.25 8.77 21.49
CA GLU A 291 -4.67 10.08 21.25
C GLU A 291 -3.14 9.99 21.06
N LEU A 292 -2.65 10.73 20.09
CA LEU A 292 -1.23 10.76 19.71
C LEU A 292 -0.62 12.14 19.92
N ASN A 293 0.64 12.13 20.28
CA ASN A 293 1.54 13.27 20.08
C ASN A 293 1.87 13.41 18.59
N LEU A 294 2.41 14.55 18.18
CA LEU A 294 2.77 14.80 16.78
C LEU A 294 3.82 13.81 16.26
N ASP A 295 4.60 13.22 17.12
CA ASP A 295 5.63 12.21 16.84
C ASP A 295 5.07 10.76 16.75
N GLY A 296 3.74 10.61 16.83
CA GLY A 296 3.06 9.32 16.76
C GLY A 296 3.18 8.45 18.01
N THR A 297 3.69 8.98 19.11
CA THR A 297 3.64 8.31 20.42
C THR A 297 2.28 8.51 21.07
N PRO A 298 1.74 7.49 21.78
CA PRO A 298 0.46 7.64 22.48
C PRO A 298 0.53 8.69 23.59
N LYS A 299 -0.52 9.48 23.75
CA LYS A 299 -0.74 10.25 24.95
C LYS A 299 -1.29 9.36 26.05
N THR A 300 -0.88 9.60 27.30
CA THR A 300 -1.31 8.84 28.46
C THR A 300 -1.97 9.74 29.50
N ASN A 301 -2.92 9.14 30.24
CA ASN A 301 -3.53 9.76 31.41
C ASN A 301 -2.57 9.75 32.63
N ALA A 302 -3.01 10.28 33.77
CA ALA A 302 -2.22 10.33 34.99
C ALA A 302 -1.81 8.94 35.54
N GLN A 303 -2.48 7.87 35.13
CA GLN A 303 -2.20 6.48 35.50
C GLN A 303 -1.29 5.78 34.48
N GLY A 304 -0.84 6.48 33.42
CA GLY A 304 0.01 5.93 32.37
C GLY A 304 -0.72 5.14 31.28
N ASN A 305 -2.06 5.09 31.30
CA ASN A 305 -2.85 4.41 30.27
C ASN A 305 -3.07 5.30 29.04
N PRO A 306 -3.06 4.75 27.81
CA PRO A 306 -3.40 5.50 26.62
C PRO A 306 -4.80 6.14 26.72
N ILE A 307 -4.96 7.34 26.21
CA ILE A 307 -6.23 8.07 26.18
C ILE A 307 -6.97 7.70 24.90
N GLU A 308 -8.23 7.27 25.02
CA GLU A 308 -9.07 6.95 23.85
C GLU A 308 -9.43 8.23 23.08
N THR A 309 -9.48 8.13 21.73
CA THR A 309 -9.83 9.26 20.86
C THR A 309 -11.32 9.53 20.81
N TYR A 310 -12.15 8.51 20.95
CA TYR A 310 -13.61 8.59 20.85
C TYR A 310 -14.26 7.52 21.73
N VAL A 311 -15.56 7.68 21.97
CA VAL A 311 -16.39 6.76 22.72
C VAL A 311 -17.54 6.22 21.84
N GLN A 312 -18.26 5.20 22.30
CA GLN A 312 -19.34 4.57 21.52
C GLN A 312 -20.41 5.58 21.06
N SER A 313 -20.74 6.58 21.87
CA SER A 313 -21.71 7.62 21.48
C SER A 313 -21.26 8.48 20.27
N ASP A 314 -19.96 8.67 20.08
CA ASP A 314 -19.44 9.38 18.90
C ASP A 314 -19.73 8.57 17.63
N ILE A 315 -19.56 7.23 17.69
CA ILE A 315 -19.85 6.32 16.57
C ILE A 315 -21.33 6.36 16.22
N THR A 316 -22.21 6.15 17.22
CA THR A 316 -23.67 6.11 17.04
C THR A 316 -24.19 7.44 16.46
N ASN A 317 -23.66 8.56 16.92
CA ASN A 317 -24.05 9.86 16.41
C ASN A 317 -23.49 10.11 14.99
N LEU A 318 -22.22 9.81 14.74
CA LEU A 318 -21.60 10.00 13.43
C LEU A 318 -22.27 9.12 12.35
N ALA A 319 -22.76 7.93 12.69
CA ALA A 319 -23.47 7.04 11.77
C ALA A 319 -24.65 7.71 11.05
N ARG A 320 -25.33 8.66 11.71
CA ARG A 320 -26.43 9.46 11.11
C ARG A 320 -25.99 10.24 9.89
N VAL A 321 -24.74 10.72 9.87
CA VAL A 321 -24.19 11.49 8.74
C VAL A 321 -24.09 10.63 7.47
N PHE A 322 -23.85 9.34 7.61
CA PHE A 322 -23.64 8.40 6.51
C PHE A 322 -24.93 7.68 6.07
N THR A 323 -26.10 8.22 6.41
CA THR A 323 -27.40 7.71 5.96
C THR A 323 -27.84 8.38 4.66
N GLY A 324 -28.64 7.68 3.84
CA GLY A 324 -29.24 8.18 2.63
C GLY A 324 -28.37 8.11 1.38
N TYR A 325 -27.21 7.45 1.44
CA TYR A 325 -26.36 7.22 0.28
C TYR A 325 -26.64 5.86 -0.35
N ASP A 326 -26.63 5.81 -1.68
CA ASP A 326 -26.85 4.58 -2.46
C ASP A 326 -26.14 4.70 -3.82
N TRP A 327 -26.00 3.58 -4.54
CA TRP A 327 -25.47 3.60 -5.90
C TRP A 327 -26.29 4.49 -6.82
N ASP A 328 -25.63 5.19 -7.73
CA ASP A 328 -26.32 6.08 -8.67
C ASP A 328 -26.74 5.34 -9.95
N TYR A 329 -27.97 4.86 -9.97
CA TYR A 329 -28.57 4.22 -11.14
C TYR A 329 -29.17 5.19 -12.17
N SER A 330 -28.97 6.50 -12.01
CA SER A 330 -29.63 7.51 -12.88
C SER A 330 -29.20 7.43 -14.35
N LYS A 331 -28.01 6.89 -14.61
CA LYS A 331 -27.44 6.71 -15.97
C LYS A 331 -27.42 5.25 -16.42
N VAL A 332 -27.87 4.35 -15.58
CA VAL A 332 -27.81 2.92 -15.85
C VAL A 332 -28.92 2.53 -16.83
N THR A 333 -28.54 1.75 -17.84
CA THR A 333 -29.45 1.10 -18.79
C THR A 333 -29.46 -0.40 -18.53
N GLN A 334 -30.58 -1.05 -18.85
CA GLN A 334 -30.63 -2.52 -18.79
C GLN A 334 -30.11 -3.11 -20.09
N GLN A 335 -29.24 -4.09 -19.97
CA GLN A 335 -28.63 -4.82 -21.09
C GLN A 335 -29.03 -6.30 -21.00
N PRO A 336 -29.16 -7.03 -22.11
CA PRO A 336 -29.39 -8.47 -22.05
C PRO A 336 -28.13 -9.19 -21.54
N GLY A 337 -28.30 -9.98 -20.49
CA GLY A 337 -27.29 -10.88 -19.95
C GLY A 337 -27.55 -12.33 -20.42
N PHE A 338 -26.97 -13.29 -19.69
CA PHE A 338 -27.17 -14.71 -19.92
C PHE A 338 -28.67 -15.04 -19.89
N GLU A 339 -29.15 -15.85 -20.85
CA GLU A 339 -30.56 -16.17 -21.00
C GLU A 339 -31.49 -14.95 -21.04
N SER A 340 -31.01 -13.82 -21.55
CA SER A 340 -31.74 -12.54 -21.62
C SER A 340 -32.10 -11.94 -20.25
N TYR A 341 -31.44 -12.37 -19.16
CA TYR A 341 -31.60 -11.75 -17.84
C TYR A 341 -31.15 -10.28 -17.89
N PRO A 342 -31.97 -9.34 -17.39
CA PRO A 342 -31.61 -7.93 -17.44
C PRO A 342 -30.44 -7.61 -16.50
N VAL A 343 -29.34 -7.12 -17.07
CA VAL A 343 -28.13 -6.71 -16.35
C VAL A 343 -28.01 -5.18 -16.40
N PRO A 344 -27.86 -4.49 -15.27
CA PRO A 344 -27.61 -3.06 -15.28
C PRO A 344 -26.24 -2.76 -15.91
N SER A 345 -26.15 -1.73 -16.74
CA SER A 345 -24.86 -1.27 -17.25
C SER A 345 -23.98 -0.73 -16.13
N PRO A 346 -22.62 -0.72 -16.28
CA PRO A 346 -21.71 -0.53 -15.15
C PRO A 346 -21.51 0.92 -14.68
N GLU A 347 -22.27 1.91 -15.17
CA GLU A 347 -22.04 3.34 -14.86
C GLU A 347 -22.11 3.66 -13.36
N PHE A 348 -22.88 2.89 -12.58
CA PHE A 348 -22.99 3.08 -11.12
C PHE A 348 -21.72 2.69 -10.36
N THR A 349 -20.78 2.00 -10.99
CA THR A 349 -19.55 1.48 -10.35
C THR A 349 -18.46 2.54 -10.20
N SER A 350 -18.58 3.67 -10.90
CA SER A 350 -17.63 4.78 -10.89
C SER A 350 -18.29 6.06 -10.41
N GLY A 351 -17.49 7.02 -9.99
CA GLY A 351 -17.99 8.28 -9.46
C GLY A 351 -18.34 8.22 -7.97
N ARG A 352 -19.36 8.95 -7.57
CA ARG A 352 -19.82 9.03 -6.18
C ARG A 352 -21.21 8.43 -6.04
N MET A 353 -21.52 7.84 -4.90
CA MET A 353 -22.87 7.42 -4.53
C MET A 353 -23.83 8.61 -4.56
N LYS A 354 -25.10 8.32 -4.88
CA LYS A 354 -26.19 9.29 -4.91
C LYS A 354 -26.78 9.47 -3.52
N PHE A 355 -27.13 10.71 -3.19
CA PHE A 355 -27.79 11.04 -1.94
C PHE A 355 -29.30 11.14 -2.09
N ASP A 356 -30.05 10.56 -1.14
CA ASP A 356 -31.51 10.67 -0.99
C ASP A 356 -31.85 11.31 0.38
N ALA A 357 -32.29 12.55 0.36
CA ALA A 357 -32.66 13.31 1.55
C ALA A 357 -33.81 12.69 2.37
N ASN A 358 -34.68 11.87 1.74
CA ASN A 358 -35.77 11.18 2.44
C ASN A 358 -35.29 10.03 3.31
N LYS A 359 -34.14 9.45 2.95
CA LYS A 359 -33.48 8.35 3.67
C LYS A 359 -32.46 8.83 4.70
N HIS A 360 -32.12 10.14 4.69
CA HIS A 360 -31.13 10.74 5.58
C HIS A 360 -31.71 11.12 6.94
N SER A 361 -30.91 10.93 8.01
CA SER A 361 -31.26 11.33 9.38
C SER A 361 -31.36 12.86 9.49
N LYS A 362 -32.39 13.30 10.18
CA LYS A 362 -32.61 14.73 10.49
C LYS A 362 -32.31 15.08 11.96
N LEU A 363 -31.82 14.10 12.74
CA LEU A 363 -31.47 14.33 14.13
C LEU A 363 -30.15 15.12 14.23
N ALA A 364 -30.00 15.83 15.34
CA ALA A 364 -28.73 16.45 15.66
C ALA A 364 -27.63 15.39 15.86
N VAL A 365 -26.39 15.72 15.50
CA VAL A 365 -25.22 14.87 15.67
C VAL A 365 -24.21 15.59 16.57
N SER A 366 -23.75 14.91 17.63
CA SER A 366 -22.69 15.41 18.49
C SER A 366 -21.59 14.35 18.58
N PHE A 367 -20.38 14.65 18.13
CA PHE A 367 -19.24 13.73 18.15
C PHE A 367 -17.92 14.51 18.21
N LEU A 368 -16.92 14.01 18.92
CA LEU A 368 -15.59 14.62 19.07
C LEU A 368 -15.66 16.13 19.40
N GLY A 369 -16.61 16.55 20.22
CA GLY A 369 -16.83 17.95 20.57
C GLY A 369 -17.48 18.83 19.49
N THR A 370 -17.78 18.28 18.31
CA THR A 370 -18.47 18.96 17.21
C THR A 370 -19.97 18.70 17.26
N ASN A 371 -20.78 19.74 17.05
CA ASN A 371 -22.23 19.66 16.98
C ASN A 371 -22.73 20.02 15.58
N ILE A 372 -23.50 19.13 14.97
CA ILE A 372 -24.24 19.35 13.71
C ILE A 372 -25.71 19.52 14.07
N PRO A 373 -26.33 20.66 13.80
CA PRO A 373 -27.73 20.91 14.17
C PRO A 373 -28.70 19.92 13.49
N ALA A 374 -29.86 19.71 14.11
CA ALA A 374 -30.94 18.97 13.50
C ALA A 374 -31.38 19.62 12.18
N ASN A 375 -31.82 18.81 11.21
CA ASN A 375 -32.23 19.23 9.86
C ASN A 375 -31.09 19.84 9.01
N THR A 376 -29.81 19.69 9.38
CA THR A 376 -28.70 20.03 8.49
C THR A 376 -28.79 19.19 7.21
N SER A 377 -28.49 19.77 6.06
CA SER A 377 -28.46 19.00 4.79
C SER A 377 -27.37 17.94 4.80
N GLY A 378 -27.60 16.79 4.11
CA GLY A 378 -26.62 15.71 4.10
C GLY A 378 -25.24 16.14 3.58
N ALA A 379 -25.19 17.00 2.56
CA ALA A 379 -23.92 17.52 2.06
C ALA A 379 -23.18 18.35 3.11
N GLU A 380 -23.89 19.20 3.85
CA GLU A 380 -23.30 20.04 4.90
C GLU A 380 -22.92 19.20 6.13
N ALA A 381 -23.76 18.23 6.53
CA ALA A 381 -23.46 17.31 7.61
C ALA A 381 -22.19 16.50 7.30
N LEU A 382 -22.07 15.97 6.09
CA LEU A 382 -20.87 15.26 5.62
C LEU A 382 -19.64 16.18 5.63
N ARG A 383 -19.76 17.42 5.11
CA ARG A 383 -18.66 18.38 5.10
C ARG A 383 -18.14 18.65 6.52
N ILE A 384 -19.04 18.97 7.47
CA ILE A 384 -18.66 19.24 8.86
C ILE A 384 -18.00 18.01 9.48
N ALA A 385 -18.56 16.82 9.28
CA ALA A 385 -18.03 15.59 9.83
C ALA A 385 -16.61 15.30 9.32
N LEU A 386 -16.40 15.39 8.01
CA LEU A 386 -15.08 15.13 7.42
C LEU A 386 -14.07 16.24 7.75
N ASP A 387 -14.49 17.50 7.89
CA ASP A 387 -13.63 18.60 8.34
C ASP A 387 -13.20 18.39 9.80
N THR A 388 -14.10 17.89 10.66
CA THR A 388 -13.78 17.56 12.06
C THR A 388 -12.70 16.48 12.11
N LEU A 389 -12.88 15.38 11.40
CA LEU A 389 -11.90 14.29 11.34
C LEU A 389 -10.58 14.74 10.71
N PHE A 390 -10.63 15.47 9.60
CA PHE A 390 -9.43 15.98 8.94
C PHE A 390 -8.61 16.93 9.83
N ASN A 391 -9.28 17.82 10.58
CA ASN A 391 -8.62 18.79 11.45
C ASN A 391 -8.23 18.23 12.81
N HIS A 392 -8.65 17.02 13.16
CA HIS A 392 -8.26 16.37 14.40
C HIS A 392 -6.73 16.24 14.50
N ALA A 393 -6.20 16.45 15.70
CA ALA A 393 -4.75 16.46 15.94
C ALA A 393 -4.07 15.12 15.57
N ASN A 394 -4.78 14.01 15.73
CA ASN A 394 -4.28 12.67 15.44
C ASN A 394 -4.15 12.36 13.95
N THR A 395 -4.92 12.99 13.06
CA THR A 395 -5.01 12.55 11.65
C THR A 395 -3.65 12.61 10.95
N GLY A 396 -2.88 13.67 11.19
CA GLY A 396 -1.52 13.77 10.65
C GLY A 396 -0.58 12.64 11.13
N PRO A 397 -0.30 12.53 12.44
CA PRO A 397 0.61 11.50 12.94
C PRO A 397 0.12 10.07 12.70
N PHE A 398 -1.19 9.79 12.79
CA PHE A 398 -1.75 8.47 12.55
C PHE A 398 -1.56 8.01 11.10
N PHE A 399 -1.94 8.85 10.13
CA PHE A 399 -1.76 8.56 8.72
C PHE A 399 -0.27 8.45 8.34
N CYS A 400 0.53 9.44 8.73
CA CYS A 400 1.94 9.51 8.34
C CYS A 400 2.76 8.33 8.87
N LYS A 401 2.56 7.93 10.13
CA LYS A 401 3.24 6.76 10.71
C LYS A 401 2.95 5.49 9.90
N GLN A 402 1.69 5.25 9.55
CA GLN A 402 1.31 4.08 8.77
C GLN A 402 1.86 4.11 7.34
N MET A 403 1.93 5.29 6.71
CA MET A 403 2.54 5.42 5.37
C MET A 403 4.05 5.18 5.40
N ILE A 404 4.75 5.66 6.42
CA ILE A 404 6.18 5.32 6.63
C ILE A 404 6.36 3.80 6.77
N GLN A 405 5.49 3.14 7.56
CA GLN A 405 5.55 1.70 7.77
C GLN A 405 5.33 0.90 6.47
N ARG A 406 4.43 1.36 5.60
CA ARG A 406 4.16 0.69 4.32
C ARG A 406 5.24 0.92 3.26
N LEU A 407 5.96 2.04 3.33
CA LEU A 407 6.90 2.43 2.26
C LEU A 407 8.36 2.23 2.64
N VAL A 408 8.75 2.46 3.90
CA VAL A 408 10.16 2.59 4.29
C VAL A 408 10.58 1.62 5.40
N THR A 409 9.99 1.70 6.59
CA THR A 409 10.44 0.95 7.77
C THR A 409 9.29 0.66 8.74
N SER A 410 9.28 -0.56 9.31
CA SER A 410 8.26 -0.96 10.31
C SER A 410 8.33 -0.15 11.61
N ASN A 411 9.52 0.35 11.96
CA ASN A 411 9.78 1.06 13.23
C ASN A 411 10.38 2.45 12.98
N PRO A 412 9.61 3.42 12.45
CA PRO A 412 10.10 4.78 12.31
C PRO A 412 10.36 5.40 13.68
N SER A 413 11.43 6.20 13.80
CA SER A 413 11.67 6.96 15.01
C SER A 413 10.55 8.00 15.25
N PRO A 414 10.26 8.38 16.50
CA PRO A 414 9.34 9.47 16.79
C PRO A 414 9.69 10.77 16.05
N ALA A 415 10.98 11.08 15.92
CA ALA A 415 11.44 12.26 15.19
C ALA A 415 11.10 12.19 13.69
N TYR A 416 11.21 11.03 13.06
CA TYR A 416 10.81 10.84 11.66
C TYR A 416 9.30 11.05 11.49
N VAL A 417 8.48 10.41 12.32
CA VAL A 417 7.02 10.59 12.30
C VAL A 417 6.66 12.06 12.48
N GLN A 418 7.30 12.77 13.43
CA GLN A 418 7.06 14.18 13.67
C GLN A 418 7.35 15.05 12.44
N ARG A 419 8.47 14.83 11.75
CA ARG A 419 8.81 15.60 10.53
C ARG A 419 7.76 15.40 9.44
N VAL A 420 7.34 14.16 9.20
CA VAL A 420 6.33 13.85 8.17
C VAL A 420 4.94 14.36 8.58
N ALA A 421 4.55 14.22 9.84
CA ALA A 421 3.28 14.76 10.37
C ALA A 421 3.27 16.31 10.33
N SER A 422 4.41 16.95 10.52
CA SER A 422 4.54 18.41 10.35
C SER A 422 4.31 18.82 8.89
N ALA A 423 4.84 18.07 7.92
CA ALA A 423 4.57 18.29 6.49
C ALA A 423 3.10 18.05 6.13
N PHE A 424 2.43 17.07 6.75
CA PHE A 424 0.98 16.89 6.63
C PHE A 424 0.21 18.09 7.17
N ASN A 425 0.61 18.63 8.32
CA ASN A 425 -0.06 19.76 8.96
C ASN A 425 0.15 21.07 8.21
N ASN A 426 1.29 21.22 7.54
CA ASN A 426 1.63 22.39 6.73
C ASN A 426 2.71 22.02 5.71
N ASN A 427 2.37 22.09 4.44
CA ASN A 427 3.28 21.79 3.33
C ASN A 427 4.37 22.88 3.07
N GLY A 428 4.53 23.84 3.97
CA GLY A 428 5.42 25.01 3.79
C GLY A 428 4.74 26.23 3.14
N SER A 429 3.49 26.06 2.65
CA SER A 429 2.67 27.14 2.06
C SER A 429 1.33 27.32 2.78
N GLY A 430 1.20 26.82 4.01
CA GLY A 430 0.00 26.92 4.83
C GLY A 430 -1.10 25.90 4.50
N VAL A 431 -0.84 24.90 3.65
CA VAL A 431 -1.82 23.89 3.26
C VAL A 431 -1.64 22.62 4.10
N ARG A 432 -2.71 22.21 4.82
CA ARG A 432 -2.81 20.94 5.52
C ARG A 432 -3.25 19.83 4.55
N GLY A 433 -2.71 18.61 4.71
CA GLY A 433 -3.11 17.41 3.99
C GLY A 433 -2.64 17.33 2.54
N ASP A 434 -1.63 18.11 2.14
CA ASP A 434 -1.00 18.00 0.82
C ASP A 434 -0.20 16.69 0.73
N LEU A 435 -0.77 15.72 0.02
CA LEU A 435 -0.16 14.39 -0.11
C LEU A 435 1.17 14.42 -0.85
N LYS A 436 1.39 15.33 -1.80
CA LYS A 436 2.71 15.47 -2.45
C LYS A 436 3.79 15.84 -1.43
N ALA A 437 3.49 16.74 -0.51
CA ALA A 437 4.40 17.12 0.55
C ALA A 437 4.67 15.96 1.51
N VAL A 438 3.64 15.17 1.85
CA VAL A 438 3.78 13.98 2.70
C VAL A 438 4.67 12.93 2.05
N TRP A 439 4.43 12.58 0.77
CA TRP A 439 5.25 11.59 0.07
C TRP A 439 6.70 12.03 -0.09
N ARG A 440 6.92 13.30 -0.36
CA ARG A 440 8.26 13.88 -0.39
C ARG A 440 8.92 13.73 0.98
N ALA A 441 8.26 14.18 2.06
CA ALA A 441 8.80 14.09 3.41
C ALA A 441 9.11 12.65 3.84
N ILE A 442 8.29 11.65 3.43
CA ILE A 442 8.59 10.23 3.70
C ILE A 442 9.84 9.78 2.94
N LEU A 443 9.87 10.00 1.64
CA LEU A 443 10.85 9.38 0.76
C LEU A 443 12.23 10.06 0.78
N THR A 444 12.31 11.31 1.21
CA THR A 444 13.57 12.06 1.26
C THR A 444 14.07 12.33 2.68
N ASP A 445 13.37 11.83 3.70
CA ASP A 445 13.77 11.99 5.10
C ASP A 445 15.18 11.45 5.37
N THR A 446 15.90 12.12 6.25
CA THR A 446 17.27 11.72 6.63
C THR A 446 17.36 10.31 7.20
N GLU A 447 16.30 9.83 7.89
CA GLU A 447 16.25 8.46 8.40
C GLU A 447 16.00 7.45 7.27
N ALA A 448 15.16 7.78 6.28
CA ALA A 448 14.95 6.96 5.09
C ALA A 448 16.20 6.88 4.19
N ARG A 449 17.01 7.94 4.14
CA ARG A 449 18.20 8.04 3.28
C ARG A 449 19.51 7.70 4.00
N GLY A 450 19.52 7.73 5.32
CA GLY A 450 20.70 7.44 6.13
C GLY A 450 21.15 5.97 6.11
N ALA A 451 22.20 5.66 6.84
CA ALA A 451 22.70 4.30 6.99
C ALA A 451 21.66 3.40 7.69
N SER A 452 21.52 2.18 7.20
CA SER A 452 20.63 1.20 7.82
C SER A 452 21.16 0.76 9.18
N THR A 453 20.26 0.68 10.17
CA THR A 453 20.54 0.14 11.50
C THR A 453 20.03 -1.29 11.64
N SER A 454 20.25 -1.93 12.78
CA SER A 454 19.72 -3.26 13.09
C SER A 454 18.20 -3.28 13.19
N THR A 455 17.54 -2.14 13.47
CA THR A 455 16.10 -1.99 13.63
C THR A 455 15.40 -1.33 12.45
N SER A 456 16.15 -0.83 11.45
CA SER A 456 15.58 -0.23 10.26
C SER A 456 15.16 -1.27 9.22
N GLY A 457 14.16 -0.91 8.41
CA GLY A 457 13.63 -1.73 7.34
C GLY A 457 12.29 -2.37 7.67
N LYS A 458 11.79 -3.15 6.72
CA LYS A 458 10.51 -3.87 6.79
C LYS A 458 10.59 -5.16 5.98
N LEU A 459 9.79 -6.15 6.31
CA LEU A 459 9.60 -7.31 5.45
C LEU A 459 8.85 -6.86 4.18
N ARG A 460 9.40 -7.15 3.00
CA ARG A 460 8.73 -6.86 1.73
C ARG A 460 7.48 -7.71 1.59
N GLU A 461 6.39 -7.08 1.28
CA GLU A 461 5.12 -7.75 1.03
C GLU A 461 5.17 -8.64 -0.21
N PRO A 462 4.47 -9.78 -0.22
CA PRO A 462 4.41 -10.67 -1.37
C PRO A 462 4.00 -9.97 -2.68
N ILE A 463 3.00 -9.08 -2.63
CA ILE A 463 2.58 -8.25 -3.78
C ILE A 463 3.76 -7.43 -4.32
N VAL A 464 4.51 -6.77 -3.43
CA VAL A 464 5.65 -5.93 -3.81
C VAL A 464 6.79 -6.78 -4.38
N ARG A 465 7.06 -7.97 -3.80
CA ARG A 465 8.09 -8.91 -4.31
C ARG A 465 7.75 -9.37 -5.72
N LEU A 466 6.52 -9.85 -5.96
CA LEU A 466 6.10 -10.33 -7.28
C LEU A 466 6.10 -9.19 -8.30
N THR A 467 5.59 -8.00 -7.93
CA THR A 467 5.60 -6.83 -8.82
C THR A 467 7.01 -6.39 -9.18
N GLN A 468 7.94 -6.39 -8.22
CA GLN A 468 9.34 -6.08 -8.49
C GLN A 468 9.96 -7.07 -9.47
N ILE A 469 9.78 -8.38 -9.24
CA ILE A 469 10.31 -9.44 -10.12
C ILE A 469 9.71 -9.30 -11.53
N ALA A 470 8.38 -9.18 -11.62
CA ALA A 470 7.68 -9.06 -12.89
C ALA A 470 8.19 -7.86 -13.72
N ARG A 471 8.32 -6.70 -13.11
CA ARG A 471 8.78 -5.48 -13.80
C ARG A 471 10.28 -5.52 -14.11
N THR A 472 11.13 -5.98 -13.18
CA THR A 472 12.58 -6.06 -13.40
C THR A 472 12.90 -6.97 -14.57
N PHE A 473 12.13 -8.04 -14.76
CA PHE A 473 12.29 -9.00 -15.84
C PHE A 473 11.28 -8.81 -16.98
N ASN A 474 10.80 -7.59 -17.20
CA ASN A 474 9.97 -7.21 -18.35
C ASN A 474 8.89 -8.25 -18.67
N VAL A 475 8.06 -8.58 -17.66
CA VAL A 475 6.97 -9.53 -17.81
C VAL A 475 6.03 -9.14 -18.95
N SER A 476 5.55 -10.13 -19.67
CA SER A 476 4.58 -9.95 -20.75
C SER A 476 3.47 -10.99 -20.67
N SER A 477 2.31 -10.66 -21.20
CA SER A 477 1.18 -11.56 -21.38
C SER A 477 1.12 -12.01 -22.86
N SER A 478 1.05 -13.30 -23.09
CA SER A 478 1.06 -13.88 -24.45
C SER A 478 -0.25 -13.65 -25.21
N ASN A 479 -1.37 -13.46 -24.51
CA ASN A 479 -2.70 -13.22 -25.08
C ASN A 479 -3.28 -11.84 -24.71
N GLY A 480 -2.56 -11.03 -23.94
CA GLY A 480 -2.96 -9.70 -23.48
C GLY A 480 -3.95 -9.68 -22.31
N LYS A 481 -4.35 -10.83 -21.77
CA LYS A 481 -5.37 -10.92 -20.73
C LYS A 481 -4.82 -10.79 -19.31
N TRP A 482 -3.52 -11.07 -19.11
CA TRP A 482 -2.88 -10.99 -17.79
C TRP A 482 -3.56 -11.87 -16.74
N GLU A 483 -3.80 -13.14 -17.07
CA GLU A 483 -4.56 -14.11 -16.29
C GLU A 483 -3.84 -14.53 -15.00
N ILE A 484 -3.62 -13.60 -14.09
CA ILE A 484 -3.16 -13.88 -12.73
C ILE A 484 -4.37 -13.79 -11.80
N TYR A 485 -4.65 -14.90 -11.14
CA TYR A 485 -5.80 -15.08 -10.28
C TYR A 485 -5.55 -14.56 -8.86
N ASP A 486 -6.46 -14.83 -7.95
CA ASP A 486 -6.30 -14.53 -6.53
C ASP A 486 -5.15 -15.37 -5.94
N LEU A 487 -4.05 -14.72 -5.57
CA LEU A 487 -2.87 -15.34 -4.95
C LEU A 487 -2.87 -15.21 -3.42
N SER A 488 -4.01 -14.88 -2.80
CA SER A 488 -4.10 -14.66 -1.34
C SER A 488 -4.05 -15.96 -0.52
N ASN A 489 -4.25 -17.12 -1.14
CA ASN A 489 -4.02 -18.39 -0.48
C ASN A 489 -2.51 -18.68 -0.36
N ALA A 490 -2.04 -19.02 0.86
CA ALA A 490 -0.64 -19.30 1.13
C ALA A 490 -0.16 -20.68 0.67
N ASP A 491 -1.05 -21.66 0.48
CA ASP A 491 -0.69 -23.02 0.14
C ASP A 491 -0.17 -23.16 -1.31
N TRP A 492 -0.79 -22.41 -2.23
CA TRP A 492 -0.46 -22.44 -3.66
C TRP A 492 -0.15 -21.07 -4.27
N GLY A 493 -0.38 -20.00 -3.54
CA GLY A 493 -0.14 -18.62 -3.96
C GLY A 493 0.93 -17.94 -3.12
N LEU A 494 0.70 -16.68 -2.81
CA LEU A 494 1.66 -15.81 -2.11
C LEU A 494 1.22 -15.46 -0.67
N GLY A 495 0.00 -15.82 -0.26
CA GLY A 495 -0.61 -15.37 0.99
C GLY A 495 -1.12 -13.92 0.94
N GLN A 496 -1.00 -13.26 -0.21
CA GLN A 496 -1.47 -11.89 -0.42
C GLN A 496 -1.75 -11.65 -1.91
N ALA A 497 -2.86 -10.96 -2.22
CA ALA A 497 -3.16 -10.49 -3.56
C ALA A 497 -3.70 -9.04 -3.51
N PRO A 498 -3.46 -8.20 -4.53
CA PRO A 498 -3.94 -6.84 -4.53
C PRO A 498 -5.47 -6.79 -4.46
N LEU A 499 -6.01 -5.93 -3.58
CA LEU A 499 -7.44 -5.73 -3.43
C LEU A 499 -8.24 -6.99 -2.99
N ARG A 500 -7.58 -7.97 -2.34
CA ARG A 500 -8.15 -9.21 -1.84
C ARG A 500 -8.01 -9.39 -0.33
N SER A 501 -7.92 -8.28 0.41
CA SER A 501 -7.78 -8.34 1.87
C SER A 501 -8.91 -9.16 2.53
N PRO A 502 -8.59 -9.99 3.54
CA PRO A 502 -9.58 -10.85 4.19
C PRO A 502 -10.56 -10.09 5.09
N SER A 503 -10.23 -8.85 5.46
CA SER A 503 -11.08 -7.99 6.28
C SER A 503 -10.68 -6.51 6.14
N VAL A 504 -11.44 -5.61 6.80
CA VAL A 504 -11.12 -4.18 6.87
C VAL A 504 -9.76 -3.88 7.55
N PHE A 505 -9.20 -4.85 8.28
CA PHE A 505 -7.87 -4.73 8.90
C PHE A 505 -6.71 -5.04 7.94
N ASN A 506 -6.98 -5.18 6.65
CA ASN A 506 -6.02 -5.60 5.64
C ASN A 506 -5.50 -7.04 5.89
N PHE A 507 -4.41 -7.41 5.26
CA PHE A 507 -3.73 -8.69 5.46
C PHE A 507 -2.91 -8.74 6.75
N PHE A 508 -2.50 -7.59 7.27
CA PHE A 508 -1.72 -7.46 8.50
C PHE A 508 -2.03 -6.14 9.21
N ARG A 509 -1.89 -6.15 10.55
CA ARG A 509 -2.14 -4.99 11.39
C ARG A 509 -0.87 -4.14 11.56
N PRO A 510 -0.94 -2.81 11.48
CA PRO A 510 0.24 -1.93 11.63
C PRO A 510 1.00 -2.09 12.95
N GLY A 511 0.30 -2.52 14.00
CA GLY A 511 0.87 -2.74 15.33
C GLY A 511 1.28 -4.19 15.63
N TYR A 512 1.34 -5.09 14.63
CA TYR A 512 1.66 -6.48 14.87
C TYR A 512 3.10 -6.68 15.34
N VAL A 513 3.26 -7.50 16.38
CA VAL A 513 4.55 -7.96 16.92
C VAL A 513 4.55 -9.49 16.88
N PRO A 514 5.48 -10.15 16.20
CA PRO A 514 5.53 -11.62 16.17
C PRO A 514 5.80 -12.19 17.55
N PRO A 515 4.89 -13.03 18.10
CA PRO A 515 5.06 -13.56 19.45
C PRO A 515 6.26 -14.51 19.57
N ASN A 516 6.88 -14.57 20.74
CA ASN A 516 8.01 -15.47 21.06
C ASN A 516 9.27 -15.23 20.20
N THR A 517 9.48 -14.03 19.70
CA THR A 517 10.64 -13.65 18.88
C THR A 517 11.53 -12.62 19.59
N VAL A 518 12.75 -12.43 19.08
CA VAL A 518 13.64 -11.32 19.50
C VAL A 518 12.97 -9.97 19.23
N LEU A 519 12.17 -9.84 18.17
CA LEU A 519 11.41 -8.62 17.89
C LEU A 519 10.43 -8.30 19.02
N ALA A 520 9.73 -9.32 19.55
CA ALA A 520 8.83 -9.15 20.69
C ALA A 520 9.57 -8.72 21.96
N GLN A 521 10.74 -9.31 22.23
CA GLN A 521 11.58 -8.95 23.38
C GLN A 521 12.06 -7.49 23.33
N GLN A 522 12.24 -6.97 22.12
CA GLN A 522 12.66 -5.59 21.86
C GLN A 522 11.48 -4.63 21.60
N ALA A 523 10.24 -5.09 21.74
CA ALA A 523 9.01 -4.35 21.43
C ALA A 523 9.00 -3.74 20.01
N LEU A 524 9.62 -4.42 19.03
CA LEU A 524 9.69 -3.99 17.64
C LEU A 524 8.49 -4.50 16.86
N LEU A 525 7.87 -3.60 16.11
CA LEU A 525 6.78 -3.91 15.20
C LEU A 525 7.32 -4.63 13.95
N ALA A 526 6.56 -5.60 13.46
CA ALA A 526 6.84 -6.27 12.21
C ALA A 526 5.52 -6.68 11.52
N PRO A 527 4.76 -5.69 11.00
CA PRO A 527 3.40 -5.89 10.48
C PRO A 527 3.30 -7.03 9.47
N GLU A 528 4.15 -7.05 8.48
CA GLU A 528 4.13 -8.00 7.36
C GLU A 528 4.48 -9.43 7.77
N PHE A 529 5.10 -9.63 8.94
CA PHE A 529 5.33 -10.97 9.49
C PHE A 529 4.05 -11.69 9.88
N GLN A 530 2.92 -11.00 9.97
CA GLN A 530 1.63 -11.64 10.16
C GLN A 530 1.24 -12.55 8.98
N LEU A 531 1.79 -12.31 7.79
CA LEU A 531 1.65 -13.14 6.58
C LEU A 531 2.70 -14.25 6.48
N HIS A 532 3.67 -14.30 7.39
CA HIS A 532 4.85 -15.14 7.23
C HIS A 532 4.81 -16.32 8.21
N ASN A 533 4.75 -17.53 7.66
CA ASN A 533 4.81 -18.80 8.34
C ASN A 533 5.50 -19.84 7.44
N GLU A 534 5.59 -21.08 7.90
CA GLU A 534 6.24 -22.16 7.15
C GLU A 534 5.57 -22.40 5.79
N THR A 535 4.24 -22.45 5.76
CA THR A 535 3.45 -22.65 4.53
C THR A 535 3.68 -21.53 3.54
N SER A 536 3.55 -20.26 3.97
CA SER A 536 3.74 -19.12 3.07
C SER A 536 5.18 -18.97 2.58
N THR A 537 6.16 -19.42 3.37
CA THR A 537 7.58 -19.46 2.96
C THR A 537 7.80 -20.48 1.86
N ALA A 538 7.32 -21.70 2.04
CA ALA A 538 7.43 -22.76 1.04
C ALA A 538 6.63 -22.41 -0.23
N GLY A 539 5.41 -21.90 -0.05
CA GLY A 539 4.54 -21.42 -1.14
C GLY A 539 5.22 -20.34 -1.98
N TYR A 540 5.81 -19.33 -1.32
CA TYR A 540 6.55 -18.28 -2.01
C TYR A 540 7.71 -18.81 -2.84
N ILE A 541 8.57 -19.67 -2.28
CA ILE A 541 9.74 -20.21 -2.98
C ILE A 541 9.31 -21.04 -4.19
N ASN A 542 8.31 -21.90 -4.02
CA ASN A 542 7.77 -22.72 -5.10
C ASN A 542 7.14 -21.87 -6.20
N PHE A 543 6.29 -20.91 -5.83
CA PHE A 543 5.63 -20.02 -6.77
C PHE A 543 6.65 -19.22 -7.58
N ILE A 544 7.61 -18.56 -6.92
CA ILE A 544 8.60 -17.72 -7.61
C ILE A 544 9.54 -18.56 -8.49
N SER A 545 9.94 -19.76 -8.05
CA SER A 545 10.74 -20.67 -8.87
C SER A 545 10.06 -21.02 -10.18
N ASN A 546 8.77 -21.37 -10.12
CA ASN A 546 7.96 -21.66 -11.30
C ASN A 546 7.72 -20.40 -12.15
N PHE A 547 7.37 -19.28 -11.52
CA PHE A 547 7.09 -18.03 -12.21
C PHE A 547 8.29 -17.51 -13.02
N ILE A 548 9.50 -17.54 -12.45
CA ILE A 548 10.71 -17.08 -13.14
C ILE A 548 11.01 -17.95 -14.37
N LYS A 549 10.80 -19.26 -14.28
CA LYS A 549 11.13 -20.21 -15.32
C LYS A 549 10.04 -20.36 -16.37
N ASP A 550 8.83 -20.62 -15.91
CA ASP A 550 7.73 -21.06 -16.76
C ASP A 550 6.64 -20.01 -16.93
N GLY A 551 6.60 -18.99 -16.03
CA GLY A 551 5.53 -18.01 -15.95
C GLY A 551 4.34 -18.50 -15.11
N TYR A 552 3.22 -17.80 -15.22
CA TYR A 552 1.95 -18.17 -14.61
C TYR A 552 0.83 -17.90 -15.62
N SER A 553 0.09 -18.90 -16.03
CA SER A 553 -0.92 -18.81 -17.09
C SER A 553 -0.31 -18.19 -18.38
N ASP A 554 -0.84 -17.08 -18.85
CA ASP A 554 -0.37 -16.37 -20.04
C ASP A 554 0.77 -15.37 -19.75
N VAL A 555 1.16 -15.20 -18.49
CA VAL A 555 2.09 -14.15 -18.01
C VAL A 555 3.47 -14.74 -17.74
N LYS A 556 4.51 -14.21 -18.42
CA LYS A 556 5.87 -14.73 -18.30
C LYS A 556 6.94 -13.63 -18.24
N PRO A 557 7.88 -13.71 -17.27
CA PRO A 557 9.05 -12.82 -17.24
C PRO A 557 10.06 -13.19 -18.33
N SER A 558 10.86 -12.21 -18.75
CA SER A 558 11.94 -12.36 -19.71
C SER A 558 13.31 -12.23 -19.03
N ILE A 559 14.16 -13.23 -19.15
CA ILE A 559 15.54 -13.18 -18.66
C ILE A 559 16.55 -12.70 -19.70
N ALA A 560 16.09 -12.24 -20.87
CA ALA A 560 16.96 -11.86 -21.98
C ALA A 560 18.04 -10.83 -21.61
N ALA A 561 17.74 -9.90 -20.72
CA ALA A 561 18.71 -8.91 -20.22
C ALA A 561 19.89 -9.54 -19.46
N LEU A 562 19.72 -10.74 -18.89
CA LEU A 562 20.77 -11.46 -18.14
C LEU A 562 21.57 -12.44 -19.00
N GLU A 563 21.08 -12.82 -20.18
CA GLU A 563 21.76 -13.82 -21.02
C GLU A 563 23.24 -13.50 -21.28
N PRO A 564 23.66 -12.26 -21.55
CA PRO A 564 25.07 -11.91 -21.72
C PRO A 564 25.93 -12.19 -20.46
N LEU A 565 25.30 -12.21 -19.28
CA LEU A 565 25.95 -12.40 -17.99
C LEU A 565 26.04 -13.89 -17.58
N ALA A 566 25.42 -14.81 -18.30
CA ALA A 566 25.28 -16.21 -17.94
C ALA A 566 26.64 -16.92 -17.66
N LEU A 567 27.72 -16.50 -18.29
CA LEU A 567 29.06 -17.04 -18.10
C LEU A 567 29.91 -16.23 -17.09
N ASN A 568 29.50 -15.02 -16.73
CA ASN A 568 30.21 -14.19 -15.76
C ASN A 568 29.42 -14.12 -14.44
N ILE A 569 29.68 -15.08 -13.55
CA ILE A 569 28.97 -15.21 -12.26
C ILE A 569 29.06 -13.90 -11.43
N ASN A 570 30.24 -13.27 -11.41
CA ASN A 570 30.40 -12.03 -10.63
C ASN A 570 29.51 -10.93 -11.17
N ALA A 571 29.59 -10.63 -12.46
CA ALA A 571 28.76 -9.60 -13.07
C ALA A 571 27.24 -9.90 -12.94
N LEU A 572 26.84 -11.18 -13.05
CA LEU A 572 25.46 -11.61 -12.87
C LEU A 572 24.97 -11.34 -11.44
N VAL A 573 25.73 -11.74 -10.44
CA VAL A 573 25.35 -11.58 -9.02
C VAL A 573 25.41 -10.09 -8.63
N ASP A 574 26.39 -9.34 -9.11
CA ASP A 574 26.50 -7.89 -8.85
C ASP A 574 25.33 -7.13 -9.48
N TRP A 575 24.91 -7.49 -10.70
CA TRP A 575 23.72 -6.91 -11.34
C TRP A 575 22.46 -7.20 -10.51
N LEU A 576 22.23 -8.46 -10.13
CA LEU A 576 21.07 -8.84 -9.32
C LEU A 576 21.06 -8.13 -7.96
N ASN A 577 22.23 -8.04 -7.32
CA ASN A 577 22.38 -7.35 -6.03
C ASN A 577 22.01 -5.86 -6.13
N LEU A 578 22.48 -5.16 -7.16
CA LEU A 578 22.13 -3.75 -7.34
C LEU A 578 20.63 -3.56 -7.60
N HIS A 579 20.06 -4.26 -8.59
CA HIS A 579 18.70 -3.98 -9.08
C HIS A 579 17.60 -4.54 -8.18
N LEU A 580 17.86 -5.63 -7.45
CA LEU A 580 16.85 -6.26 -6.59
C LEU A 580 16.99 -5.86 -5.10
N THR A 581 18.22 -5.57 -4.64
CA THR A 581 18.50 -5.33 -3.22
C THR A 581 19.20 -4.01 -2.93
N ALA A 582 19.51 -3.18 -3.94
CA ALA A 582 20.31 -1.97 -3.79
C ALA A 582 21.66 -2.21 -3.10
N ASN A 583 22.34 -3.29 -3.47
CA ASN A 583 23.62 -3.76 -2.91
C ASN A 583 23.56 -4.12 -1.40
N GLN A 584 22.45 -4.63 -0.92
CA GLN A 584 22.27 -4.99 0.49
C GLN A 584 22.71 -6.42 0.84
N LEU A 585 23.05 -7.27 -0.15
CA LEU A 585 23.55 -8.61 0.12
C LEU A 585 24.87 -8.55 0.89
N SER A 586 24.96 -9.30 2.00
CA SER A 586 26.20 -9.42 2.75
C SER A 586 27.31 -10.11 1.95
N ALA A 587 28.57 -9.85 2.27
CA ALA A 587 29.70 -10.51 1.62
C ALA A 587 29.59 -12.05 1.74
N ALA A 588 29.10 -12.56 2.87
CA ALA A 588 28.88 -13.99 3.08
C ALA A 588 27.81 -14.54 2.13
N THR A 589 26.67 -13.87 2.01
CA THR A 589 25.57 -14.25 1.09
C THR A 589 26.06 -14.21 -0.37
N LEU A 590 26.79 -13.16 -0.76
CA LEU A 590 27.37 -13.07 -2.11
C LEU A 590 28.27 -14.24 -2.43
N GLU A 591 29.18 -14.64 -1.53
CA GLU A 591 30.08 -15.78 -1.74
C GLU A 591 29.34 -17.11 -1.77
N LEU A 592 28.31 -17.30 -0.96
CA LEU A 592 27.47 -18.51 -1.01
C LEU A 592 26.77 -18.62 -2.37
N ILE A 593 26.15 -17.54 -2.86
CA ILE A 593 25.46 -17.51 -4.16
C ILE A 593 26.47 -17.77 -5.28
N LYS A 594 27.60 -17.04 -5.30
CA LYS A 594 28.66 -17.23 -6.32
C LYS A 594 29.20 -18.66 -6.32
N THR A 595 29.39 -19.26 -5.16
CA THR A 595 29.86 -20.65 -5.03
C THR A 595 28.85 -21.66 -5.56
N ALA A 596 27.55 -21.48 -5.22
CA ALA A 596 26.50 -22.34 -5.73
C ALA A 596 26.41 -22.30 -7.27
N LEU A 597 26.60 -21.13 -7.86
CA LEU A 597 26.50 -20.92 -9.31
C LEU A 597 27.73 -21.47 -10.10
N LYS A 598 28.85 -21.84 -9.44
CA LYS A 598 30.00 -22.44 -10.12
C LYS A 598 29.71 -23.85 -10.67
N THR A 599 28.69 -24.52 -10.11
CA THR A 599 28.33 -25.89 -10.54
C THR A 599 26.95 -25.87 -11.24
N PRO A 600 26.85 -26.38 -12.49
CA PRO A 600 27.94 -26.89 -13.33
C PRO A 600 28.85 -25.77 -13.86
N ASN A 601 30.10 -26.12 -14.15
CA ASN A 601 31.00 -25.19 -14.83
C ASN A 601 30.54 -25.00 -16.29
N LEU A 602 30.08 -23.81 -16.65
CA LEU A 602 29.57 -23.46 -17.99
C LEU A 602 30.64 -22.73 -18.81
N THR A 603 30.66 -23.04 -20.11
CA THR A 603 31.51 -22.40 -21.11
C THR A 603 30.67 -21.80 -22.24
N SER A 604 31.33 -21.15 -23.19
CA SER A 604 30.67 -20.66 -24.42
C SER A 604 29.95 -21.78 -25.19
N ALA A 605 30.50 -23.01 -25.17
CA ALA A 605 29.95 -24.18 -25.81
C ALA A 605 28.77 -24.83 -25.05
N SER A 606 28.48 -24.42 -23.80
CA SER A 606 27.34 -24.92 -23.04
C SER A 606 26.01 -24.56 -23.70
N SER A 607 25.02 -25.47 -23.60
CA SER A 607 23.68 -25.26 -24.19
C SER A 607 22.99 -24.02 -23.63
N ALA A 608 22.08 -23.44 -24.39
CA ALA A 608 21.22 -22.34 -23.95
C ALA A 608 20.44 -22.74 -22.69
N THR A 609 19.89 -23.95 -22.63
CA THR A 609 19.19 -24.47 -21.45
C THR A 609 20.09 -24.47 -20.20
N ALA A 610 21.32 -24.89 -20.29
CA ALA A 610 22.25 -24.88 -19.15
C ALA A 610 22.57 -23.46 -18.68
N LYS A 611 22.74 -22.52 -19.61
CA LYS A 611 22.94 -21.08 -19.32
C LYS A 611 21.71 -20.49 -18.65
N ASN A 612 20.51 -20.75 -19.19
CA ASN A 612 19.24 -20.25 -18.61
C ASN A 612 18.99 -20.84 -17.21
N ASN A 613 19.28 -22.12 -16.99
CA ASN A 613 19.15 -22.72 -15.66
C ASN A 613 20.04 -22.02 -14.62
N ARG A 614 21.25 -21.58 -15.00
CA ARG A 614 22.09 -20.76 -14.11
C ARG A 614 21.45 -19.41 -13.82
N LEU A 615 20.85 -18.75 -14.81
CA LEU A 615 20.17 -17.48 -14.62
C LEU A 615 18.96 -17.62 -13.68
N TYR A 616 18.13 -18.64 -13.88
CA TYR A 616 17.00 -18.95 -12.99
C TYR A 616 17.46 -19.23 -11.55
N ALA A 617 18.52 -20.04 -11.40
CA ALA A 617 19.09 -20.31 -10.08
C ALA A 617 19.64 -19.04 -9.41
N ALA A 618 20.32 -18.16 -10.15
CA ALA A 618 20.84 -16.91 -9.63
C ALA A 618 19.73 -15.98 -9.13
N ILE A 619 18.67 -15.80 -9.92
CA ILE A 619 17.52 -15.00 -9.53
C ILE A 619 16.88 -15.60 -8.27
N LEU A 620 16.57 -16.90 -8.27
CA LEU A 620 15.92 -17.57 -7.14
C LEU A 620 16.74 -17.45 -5.86
N LEU A 621 18.06 -17.68 -5.92
CA LEU A 621 18.95 -17.56 -4.76
C LEU A 621 18.95 -16.15 -4.17
N VAL A 622 18.91 -15.11 -5.00
CA VAL A 622 18.83 -13.72 -4.54
C VAL A 622 17.46 -13.44 -3.91
N VAL A 623 16.35 -13.79 -4.58
CA VAL A 623 15.01 -13.43 -4.09
C VAL A 623 14.53 -14.30 -2.93
N ALA A 624 15.22 -15.38 -2.63
CA ALA A 624 14.96 -16.23 -1.46
C ALA A 624 15.77 -15.82 -0.21
N CYS A 625 16.80 -14.96 -0.35
CA CYS A 625 17.65 -14.61 0.79
C CYS A 625 17.01 -13.55 1.70
N PRO A 626 17.33 -13.56 3.02
CA PRO A 626 16.76 -12.61 3.98
C PRO A 626 17.02 -11.15 3.61
N GLU A 627 18.17 -10.81 3.06
CA GLU A 627 18.53 -9.45 2.68
C GLU A 627 17.69 -8.90 1.50
N TYR A 628 17.14 -9.79 0.66
CA TYR A 628 16.14 -9.41 -0.33
C TYR A 628 14.75 -9.27 0.31
N LEU A 629 14.37 -10.20 1.18
CA LEU A 629 13.05 -10.20 1.81
C LEU A 629 12.86 -8.98 2.73
N ILE A 630 13.94 -8.49 3.34
CA ILE A 630 13.91 -7.28 4.18
C ILE A 630 14.35 -6.07 3.35
N GLN A 631 13.43 -5.16 3.08
CA GLN A 631 13.72 -3.86 2.48
C GLN A 631 14.35 -2.95 3.54
N LYS A 632 15.49 -2.34 3.23
CA LYS A 632 16.16 -1.37 4.12
C LYS A 632 16.33 -0.01 3.46
#